data_601955baf7fe0b5de6ccb531f89acfa5
#
_entry.id   601955baf7fe0b5de6ccb531f89acfa5
#
_cell.length_a   1.000
_cell.length_b   1.000
_cell.length_c   1.000
_cell.angle_alpha   90.00
_cell.angle_beta   90.00
_cell.angle_gamma   90.00
#
_symmetry.space_group_name_H-M   'P 1'
#
loop_
_entity.id
_entity.type
_entity.pdbx_description
1 polymer ?
#
loop_
_entity_poly.entity_id
_entity_poly.type
_entity_poly.pdbx_seq_one_letter_code
_entity_poly.pdbx_strand_id
1 'polypeptide(L)'
;KVYQNISGASKIFAIFQYRNVAQSDSTQQDSDTKAAADDPEILTRTIDSFVEKVEKTDSAHVIRNLMAQVDLEKMNQITDFVYQNIPYFLTDADYRRMDSLLSQPDYIPHQLKADKQMLLFPTGGILSDNIQRDPLNLFTPILQKLQHSESSLKYEMYDGYIFSPDMKKAIVMMDSPFGASETENNARLTQMLKNCAREASQSQPNIEIHIIGGPVIAVTNAHQIKTDSILSVSIAVVLILALLFFSFRSRRNLLLIALSIGWGWLFAIGGLALFHNQVSVIVIGISSIILGIAVNYPLHFIAHLSHTPDKRK
;
A
#
# COMPACT_ATOMS: atom_id res chain seq x y z
N LYS A 1 -17.80 5.07 -3.22
CA LYS A 1 -17.49 5.19 -4.67
C LYS A 1 -16.37 6.19 -4.97
N VAL A 2 -16.21 7.32 -4.22
CA VAL A 2 -15.14 8.31 -4.47
C VAL A 2 -13.75 7.74 -4.15
N TYR A 3 -13.60 6.93 -3.09
CA TYR A 3 -12.33 6.32 -2.70
C TYR A 3 -11.87 5.14 -3.59
N GLN A 4 -12.74 4.59 -4.43
CA GLN A 4 -12.39 3.51 -5.35
C GLN A 4 -11.59 3.98 -6.57
N ASN A 5 -11.60 5.29 -6.84
CA ASN A 5 -10.92 5.89 -7.99
C ASN A 5 -9.60 6.60 -7.66
N ILE A 6 -9.12 6.52 -6.42
CA ILE A 6 -7.78 7.02 -6.08
C ILE A 6 -6.78 5.96 -6.56
N SER A 7 -6.13 6.25 -7.67
CA SER A 7 -5.05 5.42 -8.20
C SER A 7 -3.95 5.27 -7.13
N GLY A 8 -3.85 4.08 -6.55
CA GLY A 8 -2.92 3.78 -5.46
C GLY A 8 -3.55 3.20 -4.19
N ALA A 9 -4.86 3.47 -3.93
CA ALA A 9 -5.53 2.93 -2.74
C ALA A 9 -5.68 1.40 -2.76
N SER A 10 -5.70 0.79 -3.96
CA SER A 10 -5.75 -0.66 -4.16
C SER A 10 -4.37 -1.31 -4.33
N LYS A 11 -3.30 -0.51 -4.44
CA LYS A 11 -1.95 -1.01 -4.70
C LYS A 11 -1.37 -1.72 -3.48
N ILE A 12 -0.80 -2.89 -3.75
CA ILE A 12 0.00 -3.67 -2.80
C ILE A 12 1.38 -3.84 -3.41
N PHE A 13 2.41 -3.67 -2.60
CA PHE A 13 3.80 -3.84 -2.98
C PHE A 13 4.42 -4.93 -2.12
N ALA A 14 5.09 -5.88 -2.75
CA ALA A 14 5.99 -6.79 -2.09
C ALA A 14 7.42 -6.29 -2.31
N ILE A 15 8.09 -5.90 -1.23
CA ILE A 15 9.46 -5.41 -1.24
C ILE A 15 10.36 -6.53 -0.77
N PHE A 16 11.29 -6.92 -1.61
CA PHE A 16 12.33 -7.92 -1.35
C PHE A 16 13.60 -7.18 -1.01
N GLN A 17 14.21 -7.49 0.13
CA GLN A 17 15.46 -6.87 0.54
C GLN A 17 16.34 -7.87 1.28
N TYR A 18 17.65 -7.65 1.21
CA TYR A 18 18.58 -8.39 2.04
C TYR A 18 18.40 -8.00 3.51
N ARG A 19 18.44 -9.02 4.39
CA ARG A 19 18.38 -8.80 5.83
C ARG A 19 19.63 -8.04 6.28
N ASN A 20 19.46 -6.84 6.82
CA ASN A 20 20.53 -6.15 7.50
C ASN A 20 20.88 -6.95 8.77
N VAL A 21 21.97 -7.71 8.73
CA VAL A 21 22.56 -8.24 9.95
C VAL A 21 23.07 -7.04 10.73
N ALA A 22 22.31 -6.60 11.73
CA ALA A 22 22.72 -5.56 12.66
C ALA A 22 24.10 -5.94 13.19
N GLN A 23 25.03 -5.00 13.10
CA GLN A 23 26.37 -5.09 13.69
C GLN A 23 26.26 -5.50 15.16
N SER A 24 26.37 -6.79 15.46
CA SER A 24 26.84 -7.24 16.74
C SER A 24 28.36 -7.15 16.69
N ASP A 25 28.92 -6.37 17.60
CA ASP A 25 30.35 -6.20 17.82
C ASP A 25 31.12 -7.51 17.62
N SER A 26 31.93 -7.57 16.58
CA SER A 26 33.20 -8.30 16.63
C SER A 26 33.97 -8.03 15.32
N THR A 27 35.11 -7.39 15.52
CA THR A 27 36.31 -7.39 14.68
C THR A 27 36.55 -8.73 14.00
N GLN A 28 36.40 -8.78 12.65
CA GLN A 28 37.42 -9.32 11.74
C GLN A 28 36.90 -9.26 10.31
N GLN A 29 37.75 -8.72 9.45
CA GLN A 29 37.64 -8.61 8.02
C GLN A 29 37.51 -10.00 7.39
N ASP A 30 36.47 -10.16 6.57
CA ASP A 30 36.50 -10.97 5.37
C ASP A 30 35.72 -10.25 4.28
N SER A 31 36.46 -9.59 3.41
CA SER A 31 35.93 -8.79 2.29
C SER A 31 35.32 -9.65 1.18
N ASP A 32 35.59 -10.94 1.16
CA ASP A 32 35.14 -11.86 0.11
C ASP A 32 33.74 -12.46 0.37
N THR A 33 33.27 -12.46 1.64
CA THR A 33 31.94 -12.97 1.98
C THR A 33 30.83 -11.93 1.78
N LYS A 34 31.18 -10.64 1.65
CA LYS A 34 30.22 -9.54 1.49
C LYS A 34 29.76 -9.36 0.04
N ALA A 35 30.59 -9.76 -0.93
CA ALA A 35 30.29 -9.67 -2.36
C ALA A 35 29.28 -10.74 -2.84
N ALA A 36 29.25 -11.90 -2.19
CA ALA A 36 28.28 -12.96 -2.51
C ALA A 36 26.90 -12.78 -1.86
N ALA A 37 26.75 -11.80 -0.96
CA ALA A 37 25.50 -11.58 -0.20
C ALA A 37 24.49 -10.68 -0.90
N ASP A 38 24.91 -9.86 -1.86
CA ASP A 38 24.07 -8.84 -2.50
C ASP A 38 23.91 -9.11 -4.01
N ASP A 39 23.75 -10.38 -4.42
CA ASP A 39 23.59 -10.76 -5.82
C ASP A 39 22.14 -10.54 -6.28
N PRO A 40 21.86 -9.65 -7.22
CA PRO A 40 20.49 -9.38 -7.74
C PRO A 40 19.78 -10.65 -8.22
N GLU A 41 20.52 -11.66 -8.70
CA GLU A 41 19.94 -12.92 -9.18
C GLU A 41 19.26 -13.71 -8.06
N ILE A 42 19.74 -13.61 -6.82
CA ILE A 42 19.10 -14.27 -5.68
C ILE A 42 17.74 -13.61 -5.38
N LEU A 43 17.66 -12.28 -5.50
CA LEU A 43 16.40 -11.56 -5.35
C LEU A 43 15.40 -11.94 -6.44
N THR A 44 15.83 -12.03 -7.72
CA THR A 44 14.93 -12.41 -8.82
C THR A 44 14.39 -13.83 -8.63
N ARG A 45 15.23 -14.80 -8.27
CA ARG A 45 14.79 -16.17 -7.96
C ARG A 45 13.80 -16.22 -6.78
N THR A 46 13.99 -15.37 -5.78
CA THR A 46 13.06 -15.29 -4.65
C THR A 46 11.74 -14.69 -5.06
N ILE A 47 11.77 -13.70 -5.96
CA ILE A 47 10.56 -13.11 -6.54
C ILE A 47 9.79 -14.18 -7.31
N ASP A 48 10.46 -14.95 -8.18
CA ASP A 48 9.81 -16.01 -8.96
C ASP A 48 9.15 -17.06 -8.06
N SER A 49 9.87 -17.49 -7.01
CA SER A 49 9.31 -18.40 -6.01
C SER A 49 8.09 -17.83 -5.29
N PHE A 50 8.12 -16.53 -4.97
CA PHE A 50 6.97 -15.85 -4.36
C PHE A 50 5.79 -15.79 -5.32
N VAL A 51 5.99 -15.37 -6.56
CA VAL A 51 4.96 -15.28 -7.60
C VAL A 51 4.32 -16.64 -7.84
N GLU A 52 5.13 -17.70 -8.01
CA GLU A 52 4.62 -19.06 -8.18
C GLU A 52 3.72 -19.51 -7.01
N LYS A 53 4.12 -19.18 -5.77
CA LYS A 53 3.33 -19.52 -4.58
C LYS A 53 2.04 -18.72 -4.52
N VAL A 54 2.09 -17.44 -4.89
CA VAL A 54 0.90 -16.58 -4.96
C VAL A 54 -0.07 -17.12 -6.00
N GLU A 55 0.38 -17.45 -7.21
CA GLU A 55 -0.46 -17.98 -8.28
C GLU A 55 -1.08 -19.35 -7.92
N LYS A 56 -0.31 -20.23 -7.26
CA LYS A 56 -0.83 -21.51 -6.78
C LYS A 56 -1.88 -21.35 -5.67
N THR A 57 -1.72 -20.36 -4.82
CA THR A 57 -2.62 -20.14 -3.68
C THR A 57 -3.86 -19.35 -4.08
N ASP A 58 -3.71 -18.40 -5.01
CA ASP A 58 -4.80 -17.59 -5.56
C ASP A 58 -5.53 -18.30 -6.71
N SER A 59 -6.05 -19.49 -6.44
CA SER A 59 -6.80 -20.28 -7.43
C SER A 59 -8.05 -19.57 -7.97
N ALA A 60 -8.56 -18.59 -7.27
CA ALA A 60 -9.71 -17.76 -7.68
C ALA A 60 -9.32 -16.53 -8.49
N HIS A 61 -8.03 -16.31 -8.78
CA HIS A 61 -7.48 -15.15 -9.47
C HIS A 61 -8.01 -13.82 -8.92
N VAL A 62 -8.01 -13.73 -7.59
CA VAL A 62 -8.48 -12.55 -6.86
C VAL A 62 -7.53 -11.38 -7.04
N ILE A 63 -6.21 -11.64 -7.07
CA ILE A 63 -5.19 -10.61 -7.27
C ILE A 63 -5.23 -10.13 -8.72
N ARG A 64 -5.21 -8.81 -8.88
CA ARG A 64 -5.19 -8.19 -10.20
C ARG A 64 -3.82 -7.56 -10.47
N ASN A 65 -3.46 -7.49 -11.76
CA ASN A 65 -2.26 -6.78 -12.22
C ASN A 65 -1.00 -7.14 -11.43
N LEU A 66 -0.78 -8.43 -11.16
CA LEU A 66 0.47 -8.88 -10.56
C LEU A 66 1.59 -8.65 -11.57
N MET A 67 2.48 -7.71 -11.24
CA MET A 67 3.58 -7.28 -12.07
C MET A 67 4.88 -7.48 -11.29
N ALA A 68 5.55 -8.59 -11.55
CA ALA A 68 6.88 -8.90 -11.05
C ALA A 68 7.96 -8.42 -12.03
N GLN A 69 7.70 -8.62 -13.32
CA GLN A 69 8.56 -8.19 -14.41
C GLN A 69 7.84 -7.16 -15.27
N VAL A 70 8.58 -6.21 -15.77
CA VAL A 70 8.11 -5.26 -16.79
C VAL A 70 8.12 -5.98 -18.13
N ASP A 71 6.96 -6.04 -18.74
CA ASP A 71 6.80 -6.60 -20.08
C ASP A 71 7.44 -5.64 -21.11
N LEU A 72 8.60 -6.03 -21.61
CA LEU A 72 9.36 -5.25 -22.60
C LEU A 72 8.55 -5.02 -23.89
N GLU A 73 7.68 -5.95 -24.25
CA GLU A 73 6.84 -5.82 -25.43
C GLU A 73 5.79 -4.71 -25.22
N LYS A 74 5.18 -4.65 -24.04
CA LYS A 74 4.28 -3.54 -23.67
C LYS A 74 5.02 -2.20 -23.56
N MET A 75 6.24 -2.20 -23.04
CA MET A 75 7.08 -1.00 -23.04
C MET A 75 7.34 -0.49 -24.44
N ASN A 76 7.68 -1.39 -25.36
CA ASN A 76 7.85 -1.04 -26.78
C ASN A 76 6.56 -0.50 -27.40
N GLN A 77 5.41 -1.12 -27.12
CA GLN A 77 4.11 -0.63 -27.59
C GLN A 77 3.78 0.79 -27.07
N ILE A 78 4.10 1.07 -25.80
CA ILE A 78 3.93 2.41 -25.21
C ILE A 78 4.87 3.41 -25.91
N THR A 79 6.11 3.01 -26.12
CA THR A 79 7.10 3.85 -26.82
C THR A 79 6.63 4.12 -28.25
N ASP A 80 6.17 3.12 -28.97
CA ASP A 80 5.61 3.26 -30.32
C ASP A 80 4.40 4.18 -30.32
N PHE A 81 3.49 4.04 -29.35
CA PHE A 81 2.34 4.92 -29.20
C PHE A 81 2.75 6.38 -29.00
N VAL A 82 3.74 6.63 -28.14
CA VAL A 82 4.25 7.98 -27.86
C VAL A 82 4.89 8.54 -29.14
N TYR A 83 5.71 7.78 -29.86
CA TYR A 83 6.30 8.22 -31.12
C TYR A 83 5.25 8.54 -32.20
N GLN A 84 4.21 7.74 -32.32
CA GLN A 84 3.12 8.00 -33.27
C GLN A 84 2.27 9.21 -32.88
N ASN A 85 2.29 9.61 -31.63
CA ASN A 85 1.46 10.70 -31.11
C ASN A 85 2.30 11.86 -30.52
N ILE A 86 3.56 11.96 -30.89
CA ILE A 86 4.51 12.97 -30.39
C ILE A 86 3.92 14.39 -30.32
N PRO A 87 3.17 14.90 -31.32
CA PRO A 87 2.63 16.25 -31.27
C PRO A 87 1.76 16.56 -30.05
N TYR A 88 1.12 15.54 -29.46
CA TYR A 88 0.31 15.73 -28.25
C TYR A 88 1.13 15.88 -26.98
N PHE A 89 2.39 15.49 -27.01
CA PHE A 89 3.31 15.54 -25.86
C PHE A 89 4.26 16.74 -25.91
N LEU A 90 4.24 17.50 -27.01
CA LEU A 90 5.10 18.66 -27.20
C LEU A 90 4.50 19.90 -26.57
N THR A 91 5.35 20.67 -25.90
CA THR A 91 5.03 22.01 -25.41
C THR A 91 5.57 23.08 -26.36
N ASP A 92 5.06 24.32 -26.25
CA ASP A 92 5.59 25.46 -27.00
C ASP A 92 7.10 25.68 -26.81
N ALA A 93 7.61 25.29 -25.64
CA ALA A 93 9.05 25.37 -25.36
C ALA A 93 9.83 24.32 -26.15
N ASP A 94 9.26 23.12 -26.35
CA ASP A 94 9.88 22.07 -27.14
C ASP A 94 9.91 22.44 -28.61
N TYR A 95 8.85 23.02 -29.14
CA TYR A 95 8.82 23.55 -30.51
C TYR A 95 9.87 24.63 -30.73
N ARG A 96 9.98 25.61 -29.82
CA ARG A 96 11.01 26.67 -29.91
C ARG A 96 12.43 26.10 -29.86
N ARG A 97 12.66 25.08 -29.04
CA ARG A 97 13.95 24.38 -28.97
C ARG A 97 14.28 23.69 -30.28
N MET A 98 13.35 22.96 -30.87
CA MET A 98 13.54 22.26 -32.15
C MET A 98 13.86 23.29 -33.28
N ASP A 99 13.10 24.37 -33.35
CA ASP A 99 13.31 25.44 -34.32
C ASP A 99 14.69 26.06 -34.16
N SER A 100 15.11 26.34 -32.92
CA SER A 100 16.46 26.84 -32.62
C SER A 100 17.57 25.88 -33.04
N LEU A 101 17.39 24.56 -32.87
CA LEU A 101 18.35 23.55 -33.27
C LEU A 101 18.45 23.45 -34.81
N LEU A 102 17.30 23.39 -35.47
CA LEU A 102 17.21 23.25 -36.92
C LEU A 102 17.68 24.52 -37.66
N SER A 103 17.65 25.70 -37.02
CA SER A 103 18.16 26.97 -37.56
C SER A 103 19.68 27.04 -37.54
N GLN A 104 20.39 26.14 -36.87
CA GLN A 104 21.85 26.10 -36.86
C GLN A 104 22.37 25.39 -38.12
N PRO A 105 23.21 26.05 -38.94
CA PRO A 105 23.65 25.50 -40.23
C PRO A 105 24.36 24.14 -40.13
N ASP A 106 25.11 23.93 -39.03
CA ASP A 106 25.93 22.72 -38.84
C ASP A 106 25.26 21.63 -38.03
N TYR A 107 24.05 21.86 -37.50
CA TYR A 107 23.36 20.88 -36.61
C TYR A 107 23.08 19.58 -37.33
N ILE A 108 22.42 19.64 -38.47
CA ILE A 108 21.99 18.41 -39.21
C ILE A 108 23.23 17.60 -39.66
N PRO A 109 24.25 18.18 -40.34
CA PRO A 109 25.43 17.43 -40.72
C PRO A 109 26.17 16.81 -39.55
N HIS A 110 26.25 17.54 -38.43
CA HIS A 110 26.93 17.07 -37.21
C HIS A 110 26.18 15.88 -36.59
N GLN A 111 24.85 15.96 -36.46
CA GLN A 111 24.04 14.89 -35.91
C GLN A 111 24.10 13.62 -36.76
N LEU A 112 23.94 13.75 -38.08
CA LEU A 112 24.02 12.60 -38.98
C LEU A 112 25.40 11.93 -38.98
N LYS A 113 26.45 12.72 -38.79
CA LYS A 113 27.80 12.17 -38.63
C LYS A 113 27.99 11.44 -37.32
N ALA A 114 27.40 11.93 -36.22
CA ALA A 114 27.42 11.27 -34.93
C ALA A 114 26.63 9.94 -34.99
N ASP A 115 25.44 9.93 -35.60
CA ASP A 115 24.63 8.73 -35.77
C ASP A 115 25.33 7.67 -36.63
N LYS A 116 25.99 8.11 -37.71
CA LYS A 116 26.82 7.20 -38.51
C LYS A 116 27.94 6.58 -37.70
N GLN A 117 28.58 7.33 -36.82
CA GLN A 117 29.62 6.80 -35.94
C GLN A 117 29.05 5.81 -34.95
N MET A 118 27.89 6.08 -34.31
CA MET A 118 27.21 5.16 -33.40
C MET A 118 26.83 3.84 -34.06
N LEU A 119 26.34 3.86 -35.31
CA LEU A 119 25.99 2.67 -36.06
C LEU A 119 27.20 1.80 -36.42
N LEU A 120 28.41 2.38 -36.49
CA LEU A 120 29.65 1.64 -36.76
C LEU A 120 30.20 0.90 -35.53
N PHE A 121 29.72 1.20 -34.31
CA PHE A 121 30.11 0.47 -33.12
C PHE A 121 29.44 -0.92 -33.05
N PRO A 122 30.05 -1.90 -32.37
CA PRO A 122 29.47 -3.23 -32.22
C PRO A 122 28.06 -3.26 -31.60
N THR A 123 27.73 -2.23 -30.82
CA THR A 123 26.38 -2.02 -30.22
C THR A 123 25.43 -1.26 -31.13
N GLY A 124 25.84 -0.87 -32.32
CA GLY A 124 25.06 -0.06 -33.25
C GLY A 124 23.74 -0.69 -33.67
N GLY A 125 23.66 -2.03 -33.71
CA GLY A 125 22.43 -2.77 -33.98
C GLY A 125 21.31 -2.52 -32.94
N ILE A 126 21.67 -2.32 -31.68
CA ILE A 126 20.71 -2.03 -30.61
C ILE A 126 20.18 -0.60 -30.72
N LEU A 127 20.99 0.32 -31.22
CA LEU A 127 20.67 1.76 -31.32
C LEU A 127 20.01 2.10 -32.67
N SER A 128 20.04 1.18 -33.64
CA SER A 128 19.55 1.43 -35.01
C SER A 128 18.10 1.89 -35.06
N ASP A 129 17.23 1.23 -34.28
CA ASP A 129 15.80 1.55 -34.24
C ASP A 129 15.54 2.95 -33.69
N ASN A 130 16.27 3.35 -32.65
CA ASN A 130 16.13 4.68 -32.07
C ASN A 130 16.63 5.77 -33.05
N ILE A 131 17.75 5.52 -33.74
CA ILE A 131 18.29 6.43 -34.74
C ILE A 131 17.36 6.56 -35.95
N GLN A 132 16.73 5.45 -36.39
CA GLN A 132 15.75 5.49 -37.48
C GLN A 132 14.50 6.28 -37.11
N ARG A 133 14.05 6.22 -35.85
CA ARG A 133 12.85 6.93 -35.38
C ARG A 133 13.09 8.43 -35.14
N ASP A 134 14.29 8.81 -34.70
CA ASP A 134 14.66 10.18 -34.37
C ASP A 134 16.08 10.52 -34.86
N PRO A 135 16.29 10.56 -36.20
CA PRO A 135 17.62 10.75 -36.79
C PRO A 135 18.24 12.13 -36.51
N LEU A 136 17.47 13.06 -36.00
CA LEU A 136 17.94 14.39 -35.63
C LEU A 136 17.96 14.60 -34.11
N ASN A 137 17.66 13.57 -33.32
CA ASN A 137 17.64 13.60 -31.87
C ASN A 137 16.79 14.76 -31.30
N LEU A 138 15.66 15.03 -31.95
CA LEU A 138 14.75 16.11 -31.58
C LEU A 138 13.76 15.64 -30.50
N PHE A 139 13.33 14.39 -30.58
CA PHE A 139 12.28 13.80 -29.74
C PHE A 139 12.82 13.05 -28.52
N THR A 140 14.00 12.45 -28.63
CA THR A 140 14.61 11.68 -27.55
C THR A 140 14.72 12.45 -26.22
N PRO A 141 15.11 13.75 -26.19
CA PRO A 141 15.14 14.52 -24.94
C PRO A 141 13.77 14.77 -24.33
N ILE A 142 12.72 14.75 -25.17
CA ILE A 142 11.33 14.94 -24.72
C ILE A 142 10.84 13.64 -24.06
N LEU A 143 11.15 12.51 -24.66
CA LEU A 143 10.85 11.19 -24.09
C LEU A 143 11.55 11.02 -22.72
N GLN A 144 12.82 11.42 -22.63
CA GLN A 144 13.55 11.43 -21.36
C GLN A 144 12.88 12.35 -20.32
N LYS A 145 12.39 13.53 -20.73
CA LYS A 145 11.65 14.43 -19.85
C LYS A 145 10.35 13.82 -19.36
N LEU A 146 9.60 13.13 -20.21
CA LEU A 146 8.39 12.42 -19.84
C LEU A 146 8.67 11.29 -18.84
N GLN A 147 9.72 10.51 -19.08
CA GLN A 147 10.16 9.46 -18.16
C GLN A 147 10.59 10.02 -16.78
N HIS A 148 11.22 11.18 -16.75
CA HIS A 148 11.68 11.81 -15.49
C HIS A 148 10.59 12.62 -14.78
N SER A 149 9.54 13.06 -15.48
CA SER A 149 8.49 13.90 -14.88
C SER A 149 7.54 13.13 -13.98
N GLU A 150 7.36 11.82 -14.19
CA GLU A 150 6.42 11.00 -13.42
C GLU A 150 7.04 10.28 -12.23
N SER A 151 8.36 10.18 -12.15
CA SER A 151 8.99 9.45 -11.06
C SER A 151 10.09 10.26 -10.39
N SER A 152 9.77 10.83 -9.24
CA SER A 152 10.77 11.21 -8.24
C SER A 152 11.48 9.97 -7.63
N LEU A 153 11.04 8.78 -7.99
CA LEU A 153 11.62 7.51 -7.57
C LEU A 153 12.64 7.07 -8.62
N LYS A 154 13.91 7.12 -8.26
CA LYS A 154 14.96 6.47 -9.04
C LYS A 154 14.81 4.96 -8.89
N TYR A 155 14.71 4.23 -10.00
CA TYR A 155 14.72 2.78 -10.05
C TYR A 155 15.64 2.31 -11.17
N GLU A 156 16.16 1.11 -11.04
CA GLU A 156 16.94 0.43 -12.05
C GLU A 156 16.22 -0.86 -12.47
N MET A 157 16.48 -1.32 -13.66
CA MET A 157 15.92 -2.56 -14.18
C MET A 157 17.03 -3.60 -14.33
N TYR A 158 16.79 -4.78 -13.78
CA TYR A 158 17.65 -5.94 -13.95
C TYR A 158 16.79 -7.12 -14.37
N ASP A 159 17.05 -7.65 -15.56
CA ASP A 159 16.28 -8.77 -16.17
C ASP A 159 14.75 -8.57 -16.17
N GLY A 160 14.32 -7.32 -16.40
CA GLY A 160 12.90 -6.93 -16.40
C GLY A 160 12.32 -6.68 -15.00
N TYR A 161 13.04 -6.97 -13.92
CA TYR A 161 12.59 -6.67 -12.56
C TYR A 161 12.94 -5.23 -12.16
N ILE A 162 12.11 -4.65 -11.30
CA ILE A 162 12.31 -3.28 -10.81
C ILE A 162 13.12 -3.32 -9.52
N PHE A 163 14.28 -2.68 -9.55
CA PHE A 163 15.21 -2.58 -8.42
C PHE A 163 15.36 -1.15 -7.91
N SER A 164 15.78 -1.01 -6.67
CA SER A 164 16.32 0.25 -6.14
C SER A 164 17.68 0.57 -6.78
N PRO A 165 18.12 1.84 -6.82
CA PRO A 165 19.37 2.24 -7.45
C PRO A 165 20.63 1.57 -6.87
N ASP A 166 20.54 1.10 -5.63
CA ASP A 166 21.60 0.38 -4.95
C ASP A 166 21.56 -1.15 -5.19
N MET A 167 20.63 -1.61 -6.05
CA MET A 167 20.38 -3.02 -6.37
C MET A 167 20.09 -3.93 -5.17
N LYS A 168 19.81 -3.34 -3.98
CA LYS A 168 19.62 -4.11 -2.74
C LYS A 168 18.18 -4.45 -2.46
N LYS A 169 17.25 -3.82 -3.18
CA LYS A 169 15.81 -4.03 -3.02
C LYS A 169 15.17 -4.23 -4.38
N ALA A 170 14.23 -5.15 -4.43
CA ALA A 170 13.39 -5.35 -5.60
C ALA A 170 11.91 -5.21 -5.20
N ILE A 171 11.05 -4.85 -6.15
CA ILE A 171 9.65 -4.52 -5.90
C ILE A 171 8.78 -5.31 -6.87
N VAL A 172 7.76 -5.96 -6.31
CA VAL A 172 6.65 -6.56 -7.07
C VAL A 172 5.39 -5.77 -6.76
N MET A 173 4.64 -5.41 -7.78
CA MET A 173 3.39 -4.66 -7.66
C MET A 173 2.21 -5.55 -7.96
N MET A 174 1.11 -5.34 -7.23
CA MET A 174 -0.16 -6.02 -7.46
C MET A 174 -1.33 -5.16 -6.98
N ASP A 175 -2.52 -5.45 -7.47
CA ASP A 175 -3.73 -4.73 -7.10
C ASP A 175 -4.68 -5.62 -6.31
N SER A 176 -5.21 -5.09 -5.20
CA SER A 176 -6.34 -5.70 -4.52
C SER A 176 -7.63 -5.37 -5.27
N PRO A 177 -8.52 -6.34 -5.54
CA PRO A 177 -9.82 -6.07 -6.13
C PRO A 177 -10.80 -5.45 -5.13
N PHE A 178 -10.45 -5.48 -3.84
CA PHE A 178 -11.32 -5.03 -2.76
C PHE A 178 -11.13 -3.54 -2.48
N GLY A 179 -12.23 -2.85 -2.21
CA GLY A 179 -12.18 -1.46 -1.76
C GLY A 179 -11.49 -1.32 -0.39
N ALA A 180 -10.98 -0.12 -0.09
CA ALA A 180 -10.30 0.15 1.19
C ALA A 180 -11.21 -0.09 2.42
N SER A 181 -12.54 -0.04 2.27
CA SER A 181 -13.51 -0.32 3.32
C SER A 181 -13.77 -1.82 3.56
N GLU A 182 -13.38 -2.69 2.61
CA GLU A 182 -13.56 -4.14 2.72
C GLU A 182 -12.41 -4.77 3.53
N THR A 183 -12.32 -4.37 4.78
CA THR A 183 -11.18 -4.73 5.65
C THR A 183 -11.05 -6.23 5.88
N GLU A 184 -12.16 -6.99 5.90
CA GLU A 184 -12.11 -8.44 6.10
C GLU A 184 -11.53 -9.18 4.90
N ASN A 185 -11.96 -8.83 3.68
CA ASN A 185 -11.44 -9.41 2.45
C ASN A 185 -9.97 -9.04 2.24
N ASN A 186 -9.63 -7.77 2.48
CA ASN A 186 -8.24 -7.32 2.46
C ASN A 186 -7.37 -7.98 3.54
N ALA A 187 -7.93 -8.31 4.71
CA ALA A 187 -7.21 -9.04 5.75
C ALA A 187 -6.86 -10.47 5.32
N ARG A 188 -7.81 -11.17 4.71
CA ARG A 188 -7.59 -12.52 4.16
C ARG A 188 -6.53 -12.49 3.06
N LEU A 189 -6.63 -11.54 2.12
CA LEU A 189 -5.66 -11.34 1.05
C LEU A 189 -4.26 -11.04 1.62
N THR A 190 -4.17 -10.10 2.55
CA THR A 190 -2.90 -9.73 3.20
C THR A 190 -2.27 -10.91 3.93
N GLN A 191 -3.08 -11.71 4.62
CA GLN A 191 -2.59 -12.89 5.34
C GLN A 191 -2.09 -13.96 4.37
N MET A 192 -2.78 -14.19 3.25
CA MET A 192 -2.34 -15.09 2.19
C MET A 192 -0.98 -14.64 1.63
N LEU A 193 -0.85 -13.36 1.25
CA LEU A 193 0.41 -12.80 0.72
C LEU A 193 1.56 -12.92 1.74
N LYS A 194 1.30 -12.64 3.02
CA LYS A 194 2.31 -12.81 4.08
C LYS A 194 2.74 -14.26 4.27
N ASN A 195 1.84 -15.21 4.10
CA ASN A 195 2.18 -16.63 4.16
C ASN A 195 3.04 -17.03 2.96
N CYS A 196 2.67 -16.64 1.73
CA CYS A 196 3.48 -16.87 0.54
C CYS A 196 4.87 -16.22 0.67
N ALA A 197 4.95 -14.99 1.22
CA ALA A 197 6.21 -14.30 1.47
C ALA A 197 7.08 -15.08 2.47
N ARG A 198 6.49 -15.58 3.56
CA ARG A 198 7.21 -16.39 4.56
C ARG A 198 7.75 -17.68 3.96
N GLU A 199 6.95 -18.37 3.16
CA GLU A 199 7.35 -19.59 2.49
C GLU A 199 8.44 -19.37 1.44
N ALA A 200 8.39 -18.26 0.69
CA ALA A 200 9.44 -17.87 -0.25
C ALA A 200 10.76 -17.54 0.48
N SER A 201 10.70 -16.84 1.60
CA SER A 201 11.86 -16.51 2.43
C SER A 201 12.50 -17.74 3.11
N GLN A 202 11.76 -18.84 3.31
CA GLN A 202 12.34 -20.06 3.87
C GLN A 202 13.43 -20.67 2.99
N SER A 203 13.30 -20.51 1.67
CA SER A 203 14.32 -20.97 0.71
C SER A 203 15.56 -20.08 0.67
N GLN A 204 15.44 -18.81 1.13
CA GLN A 204 16.48 -17.80 1.14
C GLN A 204 16.45 -17.00 2.46
N PRO A 205 17.05 -17.52 3.55
CA PRO A 205 16.92 -16.92 4.89
C PRO A 205 17.48 -15.49 5.02
N ASN A 206 18.35 -15.11 4.08
CA ASN A 206 18.97 -13.79 4.03
C ASN A 206 18.07 -12.72 3.40
N ILE A 207 16.91 -13.10 2.84
CA ILE A 207 15.98 -12.18 2.19
C ILE A 207 14.76 -12.02 3.07
N GLU A 208 14.37 -10.75 3.29
CA GLU A 208 13.12 -10.36 3.91
C GLU A 208 12.15 -9.84 2.86
N ILE A 209 10.90 -10.28 2.97
CA ILE A 209 9.83 -9.86 2.07
C ILE A 209 8.80 -9.09 2.89
N HIS A 210 8.64 -7.80 2.58
CA HIS A 210 7.69 -6.91 3.24
C HIS A 210 6.50 -6.65 2.33
N ILE A 211 5.30 -6.96 2.80
CA ILE A 211 4.05 -6.65 2.10
C ILE A 211 3.50 -5.33 2.65
N ILE A 212 3.42 -4.32 1.79
CA ILE A 212 2.94 -2.98 2.14
C ILE A 212 1.92 -2.49 1.10
N GLY A 213 1.18 -1.45 1.42
CA GLY A 213 0.22 -0.83 0.49
C GLY A 213 -1.05 -0.38 1.17
N GLY A 214 -1.90 0.32 0.42
CA GLY A 214 -3.16 0.85 0.93
C GLY A 214 -4.03 -0.18 1.64
N PRO A 215 -4.32 -1.35 1.03
CA PRO A 215 -5.11 -2.40 1.65
C PRO A 215 -4.49 -2.94 2.95
N VAL A 216 -3.16 -3.12 2.99
CA VAL A 216 -2.44 -3.64 4.16
C VAL A 216 -2.49 -2.64 5.32
N ILE A 217 -2.28 -1.35 5.02
CA ILE A 217 -2.39 -0.27 6.01
C ILE A 217 -3.82 -0.17 6.53
N ALA A 218 -4.82 -0.24 5.65
CA ALA A 218 -6.22 -0.21 6.05
C ALA A 218 -6.59 -1.35 7.01
N VAL A 219 -6.11 -2.57 6.74
CA VAL A 219 -6.29 -3.74 7.62
C VAL A 219 -5.63 -3.52 8.98
N THR A 220 -4.38 -3.05 8.98
CA THR A 220 -3.63 -2.80 10.22
C THR A 220 -4.31 -1.73 11.07
N ASN A 221 -4.71 -0.62 10.45
CA ASN A 221 -5.42 0.46 11.12
C ASN A 221 -6.78 -0.01 11.67
N ALA A 222 -7.53 -0.79 10.89
CA ALA A 222 -8.82 -1.32 11.34
C ALA A 222 -8.65 -2.24 12.56
N HIS A 223 -7.64 -3.10 12.55
CA HIS A 223 -7.33 -3.97 13.69
C HIS A 223 -6.93 -3.16 14.93
N GLN A 224 -6.06 -2.15 14.76
CA GLN A 224 -5.65 -1.26 15.83
C GLN A 224 -6.85 -0.52 16.43
N ILE A 225 -7.67 0.14 15.58
CA ILE A 225 -8.88 0.85 16.01
C ILE A 225 -9.83 -0.09 16.76
N LYS A 226 -10.01 -1.33 16.29
CA LYS A 226 -10.86 -2.32 16.97
C LYS A 226 -10.34 -2.63 18.39
N THR A 227 -9.04 -2.89 18.51
CA THR A 227 -8.40 -3.22 19.79
C THR A 227 -8.49 -2.04 20.77
N ASP A 228 -8.15 -0.84 20.30
CA ASP A 228 -8.19 0.38 21.10
C ASP A 228 -9.62 0.74 21.54
N SER A 229 -10.60 0.52 20.65
CA SER A 229 -12.01 0.73 20.95
C SER A 229 -12.51 -0.24 22.02
N ILE A 230 -12.19 -1.53 21.92
CA ILE A 230 -12.57 -2.53 22.92
C ILE A 230 -11.92 -2.18 24.28
N LEU A 231 -10.65 -1.83 24.27
CA LEU A 231 -9.94 -1.43 25.49
C LEU A 231 -10.59 -0.19 26.15
N SER A 232 -10.84 0.84 25.33
CA SER A 232 -11.46 2.10 25.79
C SER A 232 -12.86 1.88 26.37
N VAL A 233 -13.70 1.09 25.67
CA VAL A 233 -15.04 0.75 26.16
C VAL A 233 -14.95 -0.04 27.47
N SER A 234 -14.04 -1.01 27.57
CA SER A 234 -13.85 -1.81 28.78
C SER A 234 -13.44 -0.95 29.98
N ILE A 235 -12.47 -0.05 29.77
CA ILE A 235 -12.04 0.88 30.83
C ILE A 235 -13.19 1.83 31.24
N ALA A 236 -13.93 2.37 30.26
CA ALA A 236 -15.06 3.25 30.53
C ALA A 236 -16.13 2.56 31.35
N VAL A 237 -16.50 1.32 30.98
CA VAL A 237 -17.49 0.52 31.71
C VAL A 237 -17.03 0.26 33.14
N VAL A 238 -15.77 -0.13 33.34
CA VAL A 238 -15.21 -0.37 34.69
C VAL A 238 -15.24 0.90 35.53
N LEU A 239 -14.82 2.05 35.00
CA LEU A 239 -14.85 3.33 35.70
C LEU A 239 -16.27 3.78 36.06
N ILE A 240 -17.23 3.61 35.10
CA ILE A 240 -18.63 3.92 35.36
C ILE A 240 -19.19 3.04 36.47
N LEU A 241 -18.95 1.73 36.43
CA LEU A 241 -19.41 0.81 37.46
C LEU A 241 -18.76 1.09 38.81
N ALA A 242 -17.47 1.44 38.86
CA ALA A 242 -16.77 1.84 40.08
C ALA A 242 -17.37 3.14 40.66
N LEU A 243 -17.58 4.16 39.81
CA LEU A 243 -18.20 5.42 40.25
C LEU A 243 -19.61 5.21 40.79
N LEU A 244 -20.42 4.40 40.10
CA LEU A 244 -21.77 4.06 40.55
C LEU A 244 -21.74 3.27 41.85
N PHE A 245 -20.78 2.35 42.03
CA PHE A 245 -20.63 1.56 43.25
C PHE A 245 -20.30 2.45 44.46
N PHE A 246 -19.43 3.43 44.28
CA PHE A 246 -19.11 4.37 45.33
C PHE A 246 -20.21 5.40 45.61
N SER A 247 -20.99 5.79 44.55
CA SER A 247 -22.06 6.80 44.67
C SER A 247 -23.33 6.23 45.25
N PHE A 248 -23.70 4.99 44.91
CA PHE A 248 -24.94 4.36 45.33
C PHE A 248 -24.72 3.29 46.41
N ARG A 249 -25.30 3.50 47.59
CA ARG A 249 -25.24 2.56 48.72
C ARG A 249 -26.05 1.26 48.48
N SER A 250 -26.97 1.26 47.51
CA SER A 250 -27.87 0.15 47.21
C SER A 250 -27.40 -0.64 45.97
N ARG A 251 -26.98 -1.89 46.17
CA ARG A 251 -26.58 -2.81 45.11
C ARG A 251 -27.69 -3.07 44.08
N ARG A 252 -28.96 -2.98 44.50
CA ARG A 252 -30.12 -3.15 43.62
C ARG A 252 -30.22 -2.03 42.57
N ASN A 253 -29.98 -0.77 43.00
CA ASN A 253 -30.02 0.37 42.09
C ASN A 253 -28.88 0.32 41.07
N LEU A 254 -27.71 -0.13 41.48
CA LEU A 254 -26.56 -0.35 40.59
C LEU A 254 -26.89 -1.38 39.51
N LEU A 255 -27.48 -2.53 39.91
CA LEU A 255 -27.89 -3.54 38.96
C LEU A 255 -28.95 -3.05 37.93
N LEU A 256 -29.91 -2.24 38.40
CA LEU A 256 -30.93 -1.66 37.52
C LEU A 256 -30.33 -0.71 36.48
N ILE A 257 -29.36 0.12 36.89
CA ILE A 257 -28.63 1.03 35.97
C ILE A 257 -27.85 0.19 34.94
N ALA A 258 -27.07 -0.78 35.40
CA ALA A 258 -26.25 -1.63 34.52
C ALA A 258 -27.14 -2.42 33.53
N LEU A 259 -28.27 -2.97 33.99
CA LEU A 259 -29.24 -3.68 33.14
C LEU A 259 -29.86 -2.78 32.10
N SER A 260 -30.25 -1.56 32.48
CA SER A 260 -30.83 -0.56 31.56
C SER A 260 -29.86 -0.19 30.44
N ILE A 261 -28.58 0.05 30.78
CA ILE A 261 -27.52 0.38 29.82
C ILE A 261 -27.26 -0.82 28.89
N GLY A 262 -27.12 -2.02 29.49
CA GLY A 262 -26.90 -3.25 28.73
C GLY A 262 -28.04 -3.55 27.75
N TRP A 263 -29.27 -3.37 28.17
CA TRP A 263 -30.45 -3.54 27.33
C TRP A 263 -30.46 -2.54 26.16
N GLY A 264 -30.21 -1.26 26.43
CA GLY A 264 -30.12 -0.21 25.42
C GLY A 264 -29.05 -0.50 24.39
N TRP A 265 -27.88 -0.97 24.84
CA TRP A 265 -26.76 -1.35 23.96
C TRP A 265 -27.11 -2.56 23.09
N LEU A 266 -27.73 -3.60 23.66
CA LEU A 266 -28.18 -4.79 22.95
C LEU A 266 -29.24 -4.44 21.88
N PHE A 267 -30.18 -3.56 22.24
CA PHE A 267 -31.21 -3.07 21.31
C PHE A 267 -30.59 -2.27 20.15
N ALA A 268 -29.61 -1.41 20.43
CA ALA A 268 -28.93 -0.62 19.42
C ALA A 268 -28.15 -1.52 18.43
N ILE A 269 -27.39 -2.49 18.94
CA ILE A 269 -26.66 -3.45 18.08
C ILE A 269 -27.62 -4.33 17.29
N GLY A 270 -28.69 -4.83 17.93
CA GLY A 270 -29.71 -5.63 17.26
C GLY A 270 -30.40 -4.88 16.14
N GLY A 271 -30.74 -3.60 16.38
CA GLY A 271 -31.30 -2.72 15.36
C GLY A 271 -30.34 -2.48 14.21
N LEU A 272 -29.06 -2.24 14.51
CA LEU A 272 -28.03 -2.04 13.48
C LEU A 272 -27.84 -3.31 12.61
N ALA A 273 -27.84 -4.49 13.24
CA ALA A 273 -27.68 -5.77 12.57
C ALA A 273 -28.86 -6.12 11.62
N LEU A 274 -30.06 -5.56 11.88
CA LEU A 274 -31.21 -5.75 10.99
C LEU A 274 -31.07 -4.98 9.66
N PHE A 275 -30.36 -3.85 9.68
CA PHE A 275 -30.25 -2.97 8.51
C PHE A 275 -28.90 -3.04 7.80
N HIS A 276 -27.86 -3.56 8.47
CA HIS A 276 -26.50 -3.60 7.94
C HIS A 276 -25.82 -4.94 8.26
N ASN A 277 -25.35 -5.61 7.21
CA ASN A 277 -24.59 -6.86 7.36
C ASN A 277 -23.17 -6.67 7.92
N GLN A 278 -22.67 -5.42 7.91
CA GLN A 278 -21.33 -5.09 8.40
C GLN A 278 -21.38 -3.81 9.21
N VAL A 279 -20.76 -3.83 10.39
CA VAL A 279 -20.64 -2.66 11.27
C VAL A 279 -19.23 -2.09 11.13
N SER A 280 -19.13 -0.81 10.81
CA SER A 280 -17.83 -0.12 10.75
C SER A 280 -17.17 -0.09 12.12
N VAL A 281 -15.86 -0.35 12.16
CA VAL A 281 -15.04 -0.28 13.40
C VAL A 281 -15.10 1.13 14.03
N ILE A 282 -15.27 2.17 13.23
CA ILE A 282 -15.43 3.56 13.70
C ILE A 282 -16.69 3.71 14.52
N VAL A 283 -17.79 3.03 14.15
CA VAL A 283 -19.06 3.06 14.91
C VAL A 283 -18.87 2.47 16.30
N ILE A 284 -18.07 1.41 16.44
CA ILE A 284 -17.75 0.82 17.74
C ILE A 284 -16.97 1.82 18.59
N GLY A 285 -16.00 2.54 18.01
CA GLY A 285 -15.25 3.59 18.72
C GLY A 285 -16.13 4.73 19.21
N ILE A 286 -17.04 5.24 18.38
CA ILE A 286 -17.99 6.29 18.74
C ILE A 286 -19.01 5.81 19.79
N SER A 287 -19.35 4.53 19.79
CA SER A 287 -20.31 3.96 20.75
C SER A 287 -19.86 4.11 22.21
N SER A 288 -18.54 4.18 22.46
CA SER A 288 -18.00 4.42 23.81
C SER A 288 -18.38 5.80 24.38
N ILE A 289 -18.41 6.82 23.52
CA ILE A 289 -18.81 8.18 23.88
C ILE A 289 -20.31 8.21 24.18
N ILE A 290 -21.11 7.57 23.30
CA ILE A 290 -22.57 7.49 23.48
C ILE A 290 -22.93 6.74 24.76
N LEU A 291 -22.18 5.67 25.09
CA LEU A 291 -22.37 4.92 26.33
C LEU A 291 -22.16 5.82 27.55
N GLY A 292 -21.12 6.67 27.57
CA GLY A 292 -20.87 7.60 28.65
C GLY A 292 -22.02 8.60 28.86
N ILE A 293 -22.64 9.06 27.77
CA ILE A 293 -23.79 9.97 27.84
C ILE A 293 -25.06 9.24 28.29
N ALA A 294 -25.26 8.02 27.77
CA ALA A 294 -26.46 7.22 28.06
C ALA A 294 -26.62 6.87 29.56
N VAL A 295 -25.51 6.75 30.29
CA VAL A 295 -25.50 6.49 31.75
C VAL A 295 -26.26 7.56 32.52
N ASN A 296 -26.28 8.81 32.07
CA ASN A 296 -26.93 9.90 32.75
C ASN A 296 -28.45 9.70 32.91
N TYR A 297 -29.12 9.11 31.95
CA TYR A 297 -30.59 8.93 31.98
C TYR A 297 -31.06 8.02 33.12
N PRO A 298 -30.59 6.75 33.21
CA PRO A 298 -31.01 5.90 34.32
C PRO A 298 -30.49 6.38 35.67
N LEU A 299 -29.34 7.10 35.71
CA LEU A 299 -28.81 7.69 36.92
C LEU A 299 -29.74 8.78 37.49
N HIS A 300 -30.16 9.73 36.64
CA HIS A 300 -31.10 10.78 37.05
C HIS A 300 -32.46 10.22 37.49
N PHE A 301 -32.96 9.22 36.75
CA PHE A 301 -34.23 8.59 37.09
C PHE A 301 -34.18 7.93 38.49
N ILE A 302 -33.14 7.15 38.78
CA ILE A 302 -33.01 6.47 40.07
C ILE A 302 -32.72 7.48 41.21
N ALA A 303 -31.90 8.54 40.94
CA ALA A 303 -31.66 9.59 41.91
C ALA A 303 -32.94 10.32 42.27
N HIS A 304 -33.81 10.64 41.28
CA HIS A 304 -35.09 11.25 41.54
C HIS A 304 -36.03 10.37 42.33
N LEU A 305 -36.10 9.07 42.01
CA LEU A 305 -36.89 8.10 42.79
C LEU A 305 -36.43 7.98 44.25
N SER A 306 -35.12 8.07 44.50
CA SER A 306 -34.55 7.95 45.86
C SER A 306 -34.77 9.20 46.71
N HIS A 307 -35.03 10.37 46.10
CA HIS A 307 -35.28 11.64 46.81
C HIS A 307 -36.76 12.04 46.87
N THR A 308 -37.62 11.30 46.17
CA THR A 308 -39.06 11.58 46.21
C THR A 308 -39.65 10.86 47.42
N PRO A 309 -40.22 11.54 48.45
CA PRO A 309 -40.82 10.86 49.58
C PRO A 309 -42.03 10.06 49.09
N ASP A 310 -42.06 8.79 49.58
CA ASP A 310 -43.08 7.82 49.23
C ASP A 310 -44.47 8.37 49.56
N LYS A 311 -45.21 8.88 48.53
CA LYS A 311 -46.60 9.23 48.63
C LYS A 311 -47.48 8.00 48.39
N ARG A 312 -47.15 6.89 49.00
CA ARG A 312 -48.10 5.76 49.13
C ARG A 312 -48.71 5.85 50.54
N LYS A 313 -49.81 6.55 50.64
CA LYS A 313 -50.89 6.28 51.51
C LYS A 313 -52.12 6.01 50.66
#